data_5ed8f99a14df8062760ee4c290efe6fb
#
_entry.id   5ed8f99a14df8062760ee4c290efe6fb
#
_cell.length_a   1.000
_cell.length_b   1.000
_cell.length_c   1.000
_cell.angle_alpha   90.00
_cell.angle_beta   90.00
_cell.angle_gamma   90.00
#
_symmetry.space_group_name_H-M   'P 1'
#
loop_
_entity.id
_entity.type
_entity.pdbx_description
1 polymer ?
#
loop_
_entity_poly.entity_id
_entity_poly.type
_entity_poly.pdbx_seq_one_letter_code
_entity_poly.pdbx_strand_id
1 'polypeptide(L)'
;MLRLTLPAIALGTTLFLTAEIAHGQPASSGKSTPASGRTIAVSGTGVDLLTTALVHSKDSTASRMVQKSTEIVELTGDLTGRVLYQVTTEIDFVHKMLVNTGNQVYSGTIAGSAPVMLHDDRFRFQVNLATGEEHGRVYLADHIAGPKVRCTLDAKGTGPNAQGNPTFTYRGECTMGGR
;
A
#
# COMPACT_ATOMS: atom_id res chain seq x y z
N MET A 1 -11.52 30.49 45.70
CA MET A 1 -10.77 29.79 46.78
C MET A 1 -11.16 28.34 46.75
N LEU A 2 -10.35 27.50 46.19
CA LEU A 2 -10.59 26.06 46.16
C LEU A 2 -9.34 25.35 46.70
N ARG A 3 -9.48 24.64 47.79
CA ARG A 3 -8.39 23.95 48.50
C ARG A 3 -8.08 22.62 47.84
N LEU A 4 -6.80 22.45 47.42
CA LEU A 4 -6.21 21.18 47.01
C LEU A 4 -5.86 20.38 48.29
N THR A 5 -6.37 19.17 48.43
CA THR A 5 -5.91 18.16 49.40
C THR A 5 -5.14 17.06 48.65
N LEU A 6 -3.85 16.91 48.99
CA LEU A 6 -3.03 15.76 48.59
C LEU A 6 -3.28 14.56 49.54
N PRO A 7 -3.29 13.33 49.06
CA PRO A 7 -3.14 12.16 49.91
C PRO A 7 -1.71 11.65 49.98
N ALA A 8 -1.40 11.05 51.11
CA ALA A 8 -0.12 10.62 51.61
C ALA A 8 0.51 9.42 50.85
N ILE A 9 1.83 9.45 50.84
CA ILE A 9 2.71 8.38 50.35
C ILE A 9 2.81 7.27 51.39
N ALA A 10 2.47 6.03 51.05
CA ALA A 10 2.73 4.83 51.88
C ALA A 10 4.04 4.20 51.44
N LEU A 11 5.03 4.12 52.34
CA LEU A 11 6.28 3.35 52.19
C LEU A 11 5.95 1.85 52.26
N GLY A 12 6.23 1.11 51.22
CA GLY A 12 6.16 -0.35 51.16
C GLY A 12 7.56 -0.98 51.19
N THR A 13 7.72 -1.88 52.09
CA THR A 13 8.91 -2.63 52.56
C THR A 13 9.53 -3.49 51.46
N THR A 14 10.86 -3.39 51.29
CA THR A 14 11.68 -4.22 50.41
C THR A 14 11.86 -5.64 50.98
N LEU A 15 11.39 -6.64 50.25
CA LEU A 15 11.69 -8.04 50.50
C LEU A 15 12.86 -8.50 49.61
N PHE A 16 14.01 -8.84 50.16
CA PHE A 16 15.14 -9.44 49.45
C PHE A 16 14.84 -10.93 49.22
N LEU A 17 14.63 -11.32 47.94
CA LEU A 17 14.66 -12.72 47.54
C LEU A 17 16.07 -13.02 47.03
N THR A 18 16.76 -14.00 47.62
CA THR A 18 17.99 -14.59 47.18
C THR A 18 17.76 -15.42 45.92
N ALA A 19 18.44 -15.07 44.83
CA ALA A 19 18.37 -15.82 43.57
C ALA A 19 19.36 -17.02 43.66
N GLU A 20 18.84 -18.23 43.52
CA GLU A 20 19.60 -19.43 43.23
C GLU A 20 20.18 -19.38 41.81
N ILE A 21 21.50 -19.59 41.72
CA ILE A 21 22.21 -19.68 40.45
C ILE A 21 21.98 -21.07 39.85
N ALA A 22 21.02 -21.15 38.91
CA ALA A 22 20.86 -22.34 38.09
C ALA A 22 21.96 -22.39 37.01
N HIS A 23 22.74 -23.46 37.03
CA HIS A 23 23.80 -23.74 36.04
C HIS A 23 23.20 -23.86 34.63
N GLY A 24 23.76 -23.09 33.69
CA GLY A 24 23.34 -23.03 32.33
C GLY A 24 23.50 -24.34 31.57
N GLN A 25 22.42 -24.81 30.97
CA GLN A 25 22.49 -25.75 29.84
C GLN A 25 22.97 -25.00 28.60
N PRO A 26 23.88 -25.57 27.80
CA PRO A 26 24.26 -24.94 26.54
C PRO A 26 23.05 -24.91 25.60
N ALA A 27 22.67 -23.71 25.22
CA ALA A 27 21.62 -23.51 24.20
C ALA A 27 22.08 -24.16 22.89
N SER A 28 21.33 -25.17 22.44
CA SER A 28 21.51 -25.73 21.12
C SER A 28 21.25 -24.60 20.12
N SER A 29 22.25 -24.22 19.35
CA SER A 29 22.10 -23.30 18.22
C SER A 29 21.29 -23.99 17.13
N GLY A 30 19.97 -23.99 17.31
CA GLY A 30 19.04 -24.34 16.26
C GLY A 30 19.21 -23.35 15.12
N LYS A 31 19.77 -23.83 14.01
CA LYS A 31 19.86 -23.13 12.75
C LYS A 31 18.42 -22.79 12.36
N SER A 32 17.96 -21.56 12.64
CA SER A 32 16.65 -21.10 12.23
C SER A 32 16.61 -21.09 10.70
N THR A 33 15.94 -22.06 10.12
CA THR A 33 15.57 -22.05 8.71
C THR A 33 14.83 -20.72 8.46
N PRO A 34 15.23 -19.92 7.47
CA PRO A 34 14.50 -18.69 7.16
C PRO A 34 13.06 -19.07 6.87
N ALA A 35 12.11 -18.49 7.61
CA ALA A 35 10.71 -18.69 7.34
C ALA A 35 10.43 -18.22 5.91
N SER A 36 10.19 -19.15 5.00
CA SER A 36 9.75 -18.84 3.64
C SER A 36 8.41 -18.15 3.75
N GLY A 37 8.31 -16.91 3.23
CA GLY A 37 7.07 -16.18 3.23
C GLY A 37 5.96 -16.98 2.53
N ARG A 38 4.74 -16.96 3.09
CA ARG A 38 3.58 -17.59 2.47
C ARG A 38 3.08 -16.73 1.31
N THR A 39 3.04 -17.27 0.10
CA THR A 39 2.41 -16.60 -1.04
C THR A 39 0.91 -16.93 -1.09
N ILE A 40 0.10 -15.91 -1.32
CA ILE A 40 -1.35 -15.99 -1.47
C ILE A 40 -1.76 -15.29 -2.76
N ALA A 41 -2.73 -15.88 -3.49
CA ALA A 41 -3.40 -15.20 -4.59
C ALA A 41 -4.35 -14.13 -4.02
N VAL A 42 -4.43 -13.00 -4.70
CA VAL A 42 -5.28 -11.86 -4.32
C VAL A 42 -6.02 -11.30 -5.54
N SER A 43 -7.21 -10.78 -5.29
CA SER A 43 -8.06 -10.17 -6.32
C SER A 43 -9.01 -9.14 -5.74
N GLY A 44 -9.53 -8.27 -6.58
CA GLY A 44 -10.51 -7.27 -6.16
C GLY A 44 -10.75 -6.21 -7.23
N THR A 45 -11.27 -5.07 -6.79
CA THR A 45 -11.58 -3.92 -7.65
C THR A 45 -10.97 -2.65 -7.10
N GLY A 46 -10.80 -1.65 -7.98
CA GLY A 46 -10.36 -0.33 -7.60
C GLY A 46 -11.19 0.75 -8.30
N VAL A 47 -11.26 1.91 -7.67
CA VAL A 47 -11.91 3.11 -8.20
C VAL A 47 -10.93 4.28 -8.04
N ASP A 48 -10.60 4.93 -9.14
CA ASP A 48 -9.84 6.17 -9.12
C ASP A 48 -10.77 7.36 -8.85
N LEU A 49 -10.58 8.03 -7.71
CA LEU A 49 -11.45 9.11 -7.26
C LEU A 49 -11.03 10.44 -7.91
N LEU A 50 -11.41 10.67 -9.17
CA LEU A 50 -11.04 11.87 -9.93
C LEU A 50 -11.40 13.19 -9.22
N THR A 51 -12.43 13.20 -8.38
CA THR A 51 -12.80 14.37 -7.58
C THR A 51 -11.78 14.75 -6.53
N THR A 52 -10.85 13.86 -6.20
CA THR A 52 -9.74 14.11 -5.25
C THR A 52 -8.46 14.53 -5.96
N ALA A 53 -8.44 14.55 -7.29
CA ALA A 53 -7.25 14.84 -8.07
C ALA A 53 -6.77 16.29 -7.85
N LEU A 54 -5.52 16.43 -7.43
CA LEU A 54 -4.82 17.70 -7.33
C LEU A 54 -3.79 17.80 -8.45
N VAL A 55 -4.09 18.60 -9.46
CA VAL A 55 -3.18 18.83 -10.59
C VAL A 55 -2.10 19.83 -10.18
N HIS A 56 -0.84 19.42 -10.29
CA HIS A 56 0.34 20.25 -9.97
C HIS A 56 0.88 20.98 -11.20
N SER A 57 0.86 20.31 -12.37
CA SER A 57 1.28 20.91 -13.62
C SER A 57 0.59 20.20 -14.80
N LYS A 58 0.38 20.95 -15.86
CA LYS A 58 -0.14 20.44 -17.12
C LYS A 58 0.52 21.19 -18.26
N ASP A 59 1.17 20.47 -19.17
CA ASP A 59 1.73 20.97 -20.39
C ASP A 59 1.09 20.23 -21.57
N SER A 60 0.66 20.95 -22.61
CA SER A 60 -0.07 20.38 -23.72
C SER A 60 0.28 21.04 -25.05
N THR A 61 0.52 20.21 -26.05
CA THR A 61 0.68 20.58 -27.45
C THR A 61 -0.38 19.90 -28.30
N ALA A 62 -0.38 20.12 -29.60
CA ALA A 62 -1.29 19.45 -30.53
C ALA A 62 -1.09 17.91 -30.58
N SER A 63 0.11 17.41 -30.28
CA SER A 63 0.47 15.98 -30.37
C SER A 63 0.61 15.27 -29.04
N ARG A 64 0.81 15.99 -27.94
CA ARG A 64 1.14 15.41 -26.63
C ARG A 64 0.60 16.24 -25.48
N MET A 65 0.24 15.57 -24.39
CA MET A 65 0.00 16.18 -23.09
C MET A 65 0.83 15.47 -22.01
N VAL A 66 1.37 16.24 -21.07
CA VAL A 66 1.97 15.72 -19.83
C VAL A 66 1.31 16.42 -18.66
N GLN A 67 0.76 15.65 -17.73
CA GLN A 67 0.15 16.15 -16.50
C GLN A 67 0.81 15.48 -15.30
N LYS A 68 1.05 16.24 -14.25
CA LYS A 68 1.44 15.72 -12.93
C LYS A 68 0.32 16.01 -11.94
N SER A 69 -0.11 14.99 -11.23
CA SER A 69 -1.19 15.09 -10.23
C SER A 69 -0.92 14.20 -9.02
N THR A 70 -1.64 14.48 -7.94
CA THR A 70 -1.80 13.56 -6.81
C THR A 70 -3.27 13.15 -6.75
N GLU A 71 -3.52 11.86 -6.67
CA GLU A 71 -4.86 11.27 -6.77
C GLU A 71 -5.02 10.15 -5.74
N ILE A 72 -6.26 9.74 -5.50
CA ILE A 72 -6.59 8.67 -4.56
C ILE A 72 -7.34 7.57 -5.28
N VAL A 73 -6.89 6.33 -5.09
CA VAL A 73 -7.60 5.13 -5.52
C VAL A 73 -8.13 4.41 -4.28
N GLU A 74 -9.39 4.02 -4.30
CA GLU A 74 -9.97 3.09 -3.32
C GLU A 74 -9.92 1.66 -3.85
N LEU A 75 -9.38 0.74 -3.03
CA LEU A 75 -9.33 -0.69 -3.32
C LEU A 75 -10.30 -1.45 -2.43
N THR A 76 -10.95 -2.46 -3.01
CA THR A 76 -11.83 -3.41 -2.33
C THR A 76 -11.52 -4.84 -2.76
N GLY A 77 -11.93 -5.82 -1.95
CA GLY A 77 -11.59 -7.22 -2.15
C GLY A 77 -10.47 -7.67 -1.20
N ASP A 78 -9.53 -8.47 -1.70
CA ASP A 78 -8.43 -8.96 -0.87
C ASP A 78 -7.48 -7.84 -0.40
N LEU A 79 -7.32 -6.78 -1.18
CA LEU A 79 -6.73 -5.51 -0.73
C LEU A 79 -7.88 -4.53 -0.44
N THR A 80 -8.01 -4.13 0.82
CA THR A 80 -9.02 -3.16 1.25
C THR A 80 -8.34 -1.95 1.87
N GLY A 81 -8.50 -0.78 1.24
CA GLY A 81 -7.84 0.45 1.67
C GLY A 81 -7.69 1.46 0.56
N ARG A 82 -6.69 2.34 0.68
CA ARG A 82 -6.45 3.42 -0.27
C ARG A 82 -5.02 3.44 -0.78
N VAL A 83 -4.89 3.88 -2.01
CA VAL A 83 -3.63 4.26 -2.62
C VAL A 83 -3.62 5.76 -2.81
N LEU A 84 -2.63 6.43 -2.23
CA LEU A 84 -2.28 7.80 -2.60
C LEU A 84 -1.17 7.71 -3.63
N TYR A 85 -1.40 8.23 -4.84
CA TYR A 85 -0.37 8.18 -5.87
C TYR A 85 -0.08 9.54 -6.50
N GLN A 86 1.20 9.78 -6.71
CA GLN A 86 1.72 10.92 -7.46
C GLN A 86 2.01 10.42 -8.86
N VAL A 87 1.17 10.82 -9.78
CA VAL A 87 1.19 10.31 -11.15
C VAL A 87 1.70 11.34 -12.14
N THR A 88 2.51 10.87 -13.08
CA THR A 88 2.78 11.55 -14.34
C THR A 88 1.97 10.85 -15.42
N THR A 89 0.99 11.54 -15.95
CA THR A 89 0.17 11.10 -17.08
C THR A 89 0.74 11.68 -18.36
N GLU A 90 1.12 10.81 -19.28
CA GLU A 90 1.55 11.18 -20.62
C GLU A 90 0.51 10.71 -21.65
N ILE A 91 0.01 11.63 -22.46
CA ILE A 91 -0.89 11.31 -23.57
C ILE A 91 -0.18 11.61 -24.89
N ASP A 92 -0.12 10.61 -25.75
CA ASP A 92 0.26 10.73 -27.15
C ASP A 92 -1.03 10.74 -27.99
N PHE A 93 -1.39 11.90 -28.51
CA PHE A 93 -2.60 12.07 -29.32
C PHE A 93 -2.45 11.46 -30.72
N VAL A 94 -1.22 11.34 -31.23
CA VAL A 94 -0.95 10.75 -32.55
C VAL A 94 -1.15 9.23 -32.49
N HIS A 95 -0.54 8.57 -31.51
CA HIS A 95 -0.67 7.13 -31.32
C HIS A 95 -1.85 6.73 -30.45
N LYS A 96 -2.63 7.70 -29.95
CA LYS A 96 -3.80 7.49 -29.09
C LYS A 96 -3.49 6.61 -27.88
N MET A 97 -2.41 6.90 -27.22
CA MET A 97 -1.94 6.18 -26.04
C MET A 97 -1.86 7.11 -24.84
N LEU A 98 -2.31 6.62 -23.67
CA LEU A 98 -2.05 7.24 -22.38
C LEU A 98 -1.20 6.30 -21.54
N VAL A 99 -0.22 6.87 -20.84
CA VAL A 99 0.65 6.14 -19.92
C VAL A 99 0.68 6.89 -18.60
N ASN A 100 0.43 6.17 -17.51
CA ASN A 100 0.58 6.63 -16.13
C ASN A 100 1.78 5.94 -15.48
N THR A 101 2.67 6.74 -14.90
CA THR A 101 3.81 6.29 -14.09
C THR A 101 3.99 7.21 -12.89
N GLY A 102 4.77 6.80 -11.88
CA GLY A 102 5.06 7.66 -10.73
C GLY A 102 5.35 6.88 -9.47
N ASN A 103 4.92 7.43 -8.35
CA ASN A 103 5.09 6.85 -7.01
C ASN A 103 3.73 6.70 -6.33
N GLN A 104 3.55 5.63 -5.58
CA GLN A 104 2.31 5.38 -4.85
C GLN A 104 2.56 4.77 -3.48
N VAL A 105 1.65 5.05 -2.54
CA VAL A 105 1.62 4.44 -1.21
C VAL A 105 0.24 3.82 -0.99
N TYR A 106 0.23 2.51 -0.79
CA TYR A 106 -0.94 1.78 -0.33
C TYR A 106 -1.01 1.80 1.19
N SER A 107 -2.19 2.04 1.74
CA SER A 107 -2.51 1.94 3.17
C SER A 107 -3.82 1.20 3.34
N GLY A 108 -3.78 0.05 4.02
CA GLY A 108 -4.97 -0.79 4.18
C GLY A 108 -4.65 -2.16 4.75
N THR A 109 -5.50 -3.14 4.47
CA THR A 109 -5.34 -4.55 4.87
C THR A 109 -5.23 -5.45 3.64
N ILE A 110 -4.52 -6.55 3.75
CA ILE A 110 -4.34 -7.53 2.68
C ILE A 110 -4.82 -8.89 3.18
N ALA A 111 -5.86 -9.44 2.54
CA ALA A 111 -6.47 -10.73 2.89
C ALA A 111 -6.75 -10.88 4.40
N GLY A 112 -7.30 -9.83 5.02
CA GLY A 112 -7.63 -9.80 6.44
C GLY A 112 -6.43 -9.63 7.40
N SER A 113 -5.26 -9.25 6.89
CA SER A 113 -4.09 -8.94 7.73
C SER A 113 -4.34 -7.76 8.67
N ALA A 114 -3.44 -7.54 9.65
CA ALA A 114 -3.32 -6.26 10.31
C ALA A 114 -3.01 -5.16 9.26
N PRO A 115 -3.32 -3.88 9.55
CA PRO A 115 -3.03 -2.77 8.65
C PRO A 115 -1.56 -2.75 8.21
N VAL A 116 -1.35 -2.49 6.94
CA VAL A 116 -0.03 -2.43 6.30
C VAL A 116 0.09 -1.17 5.47
N MET A 117 1.32 -0.66 5.33
CA MET A 117 1.64 0.44 4.44
C MET A 117 2.80 0.04 3.55
N LEU A 118 2.61 0.16 2.23
CA LEU A 118 3.56 -0.29 1.19
C LEU A 118 3.76 0.81 0.17
N HIS A 119 4.99 0.95 -0.32
CA HIS A 119 5.36 1.87 -1.39
C HIS A 119 5.65 1.12 -2.69
N ASP A 120 5.43 1.81 -3.81
CA ASP A 120 5.76 1.36 -5.16
C ASP A 120 6.13 2.58 -6.01
N ASP A 121 7.30 2.53 -6.64
CA ASP A 121 7.81 3.54 -7.59
C ASP A 121 7.88 3.01 -9.03
N ARG A 122 7.31 1.84 -9.30
CA ARG A 122 7.45 1.11 -10.57
C ARG A 122 6.13 0.80 -11.25
N PHE A 123 5.02 1.29 -10.70
CA PHE A 123 3.73 1.05 -11.34
C PHE A 123 3.69 1.66 -12.73
N ARG A 124 2.95 1.01 -13.61
CA ARG A 124 2.70 1.49 -14.96
C ARG A 124 1.31 1.07 -15.41
N PHE A 125 0.52 2.05 -15.85
CA PHE A 125 -0.75 1.83 -16.52
C PHE A 125 -0.68 2.36 -17.94
N GLN A 126 -1.36 1.67 -18.86
CA GLN A 126 -1.48 2.05 -20.25
C GLN A 126 -2.94 1.98 -20.67
N VAL A 127 -3.39 3.01 -21.39
CA VAL A 127 -4.73 3.07 -21.97
C VAL A 127 -4.60 3.29 -23.47
N ASN A 128 -5.24 2.44 -24.25
CA ASN A 128 -5.46 2.69 -25.67
C ASN A 128 -6.70 3.59 -25.80
N LEU A 129 -6.47 4.87 -26.13
CA LEU A 129 -7.56 5.86 -26.22
C LEU A 129 -8.50 5.63 -27.42
N ALA A 130 -8.12 4.80 -28.39
CA ALA A 130 -9.00 4.46 -29.50
C ALA A 130 -9.97 3.34 -29.15
N THR A 131 -9.59 2.40 -28.28
CA THR A 131 -10.41 1.25 -27.89
C THR A 131 -10.95 1.35 -26.48
N GLY A 132 -10.37 2.20 -25.62
CA GLY A 132 -10.65 2.26 -24.20
C GLY A 132 -10.05 1.11 -23.40
N GLU A 133 -9.24 0.24 -24.02
CA GLU A 133 -8.57 -0.86 -23.32
C GLU A 133 -7.50 -0.32 -22.37
N GLU A 134 -7.59 -0.70 -21.10
CA GLU A 134 -6.67 -0.29 -20.05
C GLU A 134 -6.10 -1.51 -19.35
N HIS A 135 -4.78 -1.50 -19.13
CA HIS A 135 -4.08 -2.49 -18.31
C HIS A 135 -2.91 -1.84 -17.58
N GLY A 136 -2.56 -2.42 -16.45
CA GLY A 136 -1.45 -1.93 -15.64
C GLY A 136 -0.82 -2.99 -14.78
N ARG A 137 0.35 -2.67 -14.25
CA ARG A 137 1.09 -3.49 -13.30
C ARG A 137 1.57 -2.67 -12.11
N VAL A 138 1.42 -3.24 -10.92
CA VAL A 138 1.69 -2.61 -9.64
C VAL A 138 2.60 -3.51 -8.81
N TYR A 139 3.58 -2.91 -8.13
CA TYR A 139 4.60 -3.61 -7.32
C TYR A 139 4.64 -3.02 -5.92
N LEU A 140 3.65 -3.32 -5.09
CA LEU A 140 3.63 -2.91 -3.68
C LEU A 140 4.67 -3.71 -2.90
N ALA A 141 5.95 -3.34 -3.03
CA ALA A 141 7.07 -4.14 -2.58
C ALA A 141 7.87 -3.52 -1.44
N ASP A 142 7.87 -2.21 -1.29
CA ASP A 142 8.68 -1.52 -0.30
C ASP A 142 7.85 -1.30 0.97
N HIS A 143 8.24 -2.02 2.01
CA HIS A 143 7.55 -1.99 3.30
C HIS A 143 7.80 -0.67 4.04
N ILE A 144 6.71 0.01 4.45
CA ILE A 144 6.76 1.21 5.28
C ILE A 144 6.35 0.88 6.71
N ALA A 145 5.21 0.21 6.91
CA ALA A 145 4.68 -0.11 8.23
C ALA A 145 3.78 -1.35 8.23
N GLY A 146 3.55 -1.94 9.42
CA GLY A 146 2.71 -3.12 9.60
C GLY A 146 3.42 -4.43 9.30
N PRO A 147 2.70 -5.51 8.97
CA PRO A 147 3.27 -6.78 8.55
C PRO A 147 4.15 -6.64 7.31
N LYS A 148 5.24 -7.40 7.22
CA LYS A 148 6.04 -7.46 6.00
C LYS A 148 5.27 -8.20 4.91
N VAL A 149 4.93 -7.50 3.85
CA VAL A 149 4.20 -8.01 2.70
C VAL A 149 4.80 -7.42 1.44
N ARG A 150 4.75 -8.17 0.35
CA ARG A 150 5.05 -7.70 -1.00
C ARG A 150 3.99 -8.24 -1.94
N CYS A 151 3.44 -7.38 -2.80
CA CYS A 151 2.43 -7.78 -3.78
C CYS A 151 2.88 -7.37 -5.19
N THR A 152 2.57 -8.24 -6.14
CA THR A 152 2.59 -7.91 -7.57
C THR A 152 1.20 -8.11 -8.12
N LEU A 153 0.64 -7.07 -8.72
CA LEU A 153 -0.73 -7.05 -9.19
C LEU A 153 -0.78 -6.67 -10.67
N ASP A 154 -1.60 -7.36 -11.43
CA ASP A 154 -2.04 -6.96 -12.77
C ASP A 154 -3.43 -6.33 -12.64
N ALA A 155 -3.60 -5.15 -13.21
CA ALA A 155 -4.86 -4.41 -13.22
C ALA A 155 -5.41 -4.32 -14.65
N LYS A 156 -6.75 -4.38 -14.77
CA LYS A 156 -7.47 -4.23 -16.03
C LYS A 156 -8.63 -3.27 -15.87
N GLY A 157 -8.66 -2.21 -16.65
CA GLY A 157 -9.75 -1.24 -16.68
C GLY A 157 -11.09 -1.90 -17.02
N THR A 158 -12.14 -1.41 -16.37
CA THR A 158 -13.52 -1.86 -16.57
C THR A 158 -14.44 -0.72 -17.03
N GLY A 159 -13.86 0.44 -17.31
CA GLY A 159 -14.56 1.65 -17.70
C GLY A 159 -14.97 2.52 -16.51
N PRO A 160 -15.62 3.65 -16.76
CA PRO A 160 -16.05 4.55 -15.69
C PRO A 160 -17.30 4.03 -14.99
N ASN A 161 -17.42 4.33 -13.68
CA ASN A 161 -18.65 4.11 -12.92
C ASN A 161 -19.70 5.23 -13.21
N ALA A 162 -20.84 5.17 -12.53
CA ALA A 162 -21.93 6.14 -12.71
C ALA A 162 -21.54 7.59 -12.34
N GLN A 163 -20.50 7.78 -11.54
CA GLN A 163 -19.92 9.08 -11.16
C GLN A 163 -18.83 9.56 -12.14
N GLY A 164 -18.52 8.78 -13.17
CA GLY A 164 -17.47 9.08 -14.14
C GLY A 164 -16.05 8.73 -13.66
N ASN A 165 -15.90 8.10 -12.51
CA ASN A 165 -14.60 7.66 -12.00
C ASN A 165 -14.13 6.38 -12.71
N PRO A 166 -12.89 6.31 -13.21
CA PRO A 166 -12.31 5.08 -13.75
C PRO A 166 -12.37 3.94 -12.74
N THR A 167 -12.71 2.75 -13.22
CA THR A 167 -12.74 1.54 -12.41
C THR A 167 -11.91 0.45 -13.05
N PHE A 168 -11.38 -0.44 -12.23
CA PHE A 168 -10.59 -1.58 -12.70
C PHE A 168 -10.75 -2.79 -11.79
N THR A 169 -10.47 -3.96 -12.31
CA THR A 169 -10.21 -5.16 -11.52
C THR A 169 -8.71 -5.34 -11.34
N TYR A 170 -8.29 -5.94 -10.24
CA TYR A 170 -6.91 -6.39 -10.06
C TYR A 170 -6.88 -7.86 -9.67
N ARG A 171 -5.77 -8.52 -10.00
CA ARG A 171 -5.41 -9.87 -9.57
C ARG A 171 -3.90 -9.98 -9.47
N GLY A 172 -3.43 -10.87 -8.61
CA GLY A 172 -2.00 -11.09 -8.47
C GLY A 172 -1.67 -11.95 -7.27
N GLU A 173 -0.48 -11.74 -6.73
CA GLU A 173 0.04 -12.51 -5.61
C GLU A 173 0.67 -11.59 -4.57
N CYS A 174 0.47 -11.94 -3.29
CA CYS A 174 1.15 -11.31 -2.17
C CYS A 174 1.96 -12.35 -1.38
N THR A 175 3.21 -12.02 -1.07
CA THR A 175 4.05 -12.82 -0.18
C THR A 175 4.03 -12.20 1.21
N MET A 176 3.52 -12.96 2.19
CA MET A 176 3.39 -12.56 3.58
C MET A 176 4.61 -13.04 4.37
N GLY A 177 5.20 -12.17 5.19
CA GLY A 177 6.32 -12.52 6.07
C GLY A 177 7.69 -12.66 5.36
N GLY A 178 7.85 -12.14 4.14
CA GLY A 178 9.14 -12.02 3.47
C GLY A 178 10.08 -11.05 4.23
N ARG A 179 11.41 -11.34 4.21
CA ARG A 179 12.45 -10.43 4.74
C ARG A 179 12.68 -9.26 3.80
#